data_0dcaf166386cdffe181dc6d421ed5c9e
#
_entry.id   0dcaf166386cdffe181dc6d421ed5c9e
#
_cell.length_a   1.000
_cell.length_b   1.000
_cell.length_c   1.000
_cell.angle_alpha   90.00
_cell.angle_beta   90.00
_cell.angle_gamma   90.00
#
_symmetry.space_group_name_H-M   'P 1'
#
loop_
_entity.id
_entity.type
_entity.pdbx_description
1 polymer ?
#
loop_
_entity_poly.entity_id
_entity_poly.type
_entity_poly.pdbx_seq_one_letter_code
_entity_poly.pdbx_strand_id
1 'polypeptide(L)'
;ILEAIHVALMGIYAGRNIRNQLSAYLFNREIVAEYLASVEMRHPIAPPEIMIELYFKSGTLPEFEGNGNSENIDGIEGIKFLIGFSDKFNAEYESLLKTQKLTSLPIEFYEARWFSFSRDEKMPRFIPIRSVMIDSSNYRYQNGSDVYISKVVKDFLEPEDITAITQAHRTMIDEFAQNEAIRSINKKISSASTIMGGKISLSADQGVQNSWESSLVTQVDGIPFVHAGKGAQCIIKTQLALSHKQAEKASI
;
A
#
# COMPACT_ATOMS: atom_id res chain seq x y z
N ILE A 1 -15.80 -1.17 -7.59
CA ILE A 1 -15.35 -0.07 -8.47
C ILE A 1 -14.25 0.75 -7.78
N LEU A 2 -14.48 1.36 -6.60
CA LEU A 2 -13.49 2.21 -5.92
C LEU A 2 -12.16 1.49 -5.67
N GLU A 3 -12.19 0.23 -5.26
CA GLU A 3 -10.99 -0.58 -5.05
C GLU A 3 -10.24 -0.83 -6.36
N ALA A 4 -10.96 -1.08 -7.47
CA ALA A 4 -10.37 -1.25 -8.79
C ALA A 4 -9.64 0.03 -9.25
N ILE A 5 -10.26 1.20 -9.07
CA ILE A 5 -9.64 2.50 -9.35
C ILE A 5 -8.37 2.67 -8.50
N HIS A 6 -8.45 2.38 -7.20
CA HIS A 6 -7.30 2.48 -6.30
C HIS A 6 -6.14 1.56 -6.71
N VAL A 7 -6.44 0.32 -7.06
CA VAL A 7 -5.43 -0.64 -7.55
C VAL A 7 -4.80 -0.16 -8.84
N ALA A 8 -5.60 0.31 -9.80
CA ALA A 8 -5.09 0.81 -11.08
C ALA A 8 -4.19 2.04 -10.91
N LEU A 9 -4.51 2.97 -10.00
CA LEU A 9 -3.71 4.18 -9.77
C LEU A 9 -2.49 3.95 -8.87
N MET A 10 -2.62 3.13 -7.83
CA MET A 10 -1.62 3.03 -6.76
C MET A 10 -0.87 1.70 -6.73
N GLY A 11 -1.37 0.68 -7.41
CA GLY A 11 -0.81 -0.67 -7.32
C GLY A 11 -1.00 -1.32 -5.95
N ILE A 12 -1.97 -0.85 -5.16
CA ILE A 12 -2.22 -1.31 -3.79
C ILE A 12 -3.58 -2.00 -3.73
N TYR A 13 -3.58 -3.26 -3.32
CA TYR A 13 -4.76 -4.07 -3.05
C TYR A 13 -4.74 -4.54 -1.59
N ALA A 14 -5.86 -4.40 -0.89
CA ALA A 14 -5.96 -4.74 0.53
C ALA A 14 -4.78 -4.16 1.37
N GLY A 15 -4.29 -2.96 0.98
CA GLY A 15 -3.19 -2.21 1.61
C GLY A 15 -1.80 -2.81 1.44
N ARG A 16 -1.60 -3.71 0.48
CA ARG A 16 -0.31 -4.27 0.08
C ARG A 16 -0.10 -4.10 -1.41
N ASN A 17 1.15 -4.15 -1.85
CA ASN A 17 1.45 -4.13 -3.28
C ASN A 17 0.77 -5.30 -3.97
N ILE A 18 0.00 -5.04 -5.03
CA ILE A 18 -0.76 -6.06 -5.78
C ILE A 18 0.15 -7.17 -6.32
N ARG A 19 1.38 -6.86 -6.71
CA ARG A 19 2.35 -7.87 -7.18
C ARG A 19 2.62 -8.97 -6.15
N ASN A 20 2.51 -8.65 -4.86
CA ASN A 20 2.69 -9.58 -3.76
C ASN A 20 1.37 -10.24 -3.31
N GLN A 21 0.26 -9.92 -3.98
CA GLN A 21 -1.08 -10.40 -3.66
C GLN A 21 -1.70 -11.19 -4.81
N LEU A 22 -0.93 -11.45 -5.89
CA LEU A 22 -1.43 -12.23 -7.02
C LEU A 22 -1.85 -13.62 -6.55
N SER A 23 -3.06 -14.00 -6.88
CA SER A 23 -3.62 -15.32 -6.60
C SER A 23 -4.71 -15.65 -7.60
N ALA A 24 -4.98 -16.93 -7.79
CA ALA A 24 -6.07 -17.40 -8.66
C ALA A 24 -7.45 -16.89 -8.20
N TYR A 25 -7.61 -16.54 -6.92
CA TYR A 25 -8.87 -16.06 -6.36
C TYR A 25 -9.22 -14.61 -6.77
N LEU A 26 -8.30 -13.86 -7.37
CA LEU A 26 -8.59 -12.54 -7.94
C LEU A 26 -9.40 -12.64 -9.24
N PHE A 27 -9.30 -13.76 -9.94
CA PHE A 27 -9.93 -13.96 -11.23
C PHE A 27 -11.37 -14.47 -11.11
N ASN A 28 -12.18 -14.17 -12.12
CA ASN A 28 -13.54 -14.70 -12.19
C ASN A 28 -13.49 -16.23 -12.24
N ARG A 29 -14.20 -16.87 -11.30
CA ARG A 29 -14.19 -18.32 -11.12
C ARG A 29 -14.69 -19.08 -12.36
N GLU A 30 -15.68 -18.55 -13.07
CA GLU A 30 -16.24 -19.18 -14.26
C GLU A 30 -15.24 -19.16 -15.41
N ILE A 31 -14.58 -18.01 -15.64
CA ILE A 31 -13.56 -17.88 -16.67
C ILE A 31 -12.35 -18.77 -16.40
N VAL A 32 -11.94 -18.88 -15.12
CA VAL A 32 -10.86 -19.80 -14.73
C VAL A 32 -11.27 -21.26 -14.98
N ALA A 33 -12.49 -21.63 -14.67
CA ALA A 33 -13.00 -23.00 -14.89
C ALA A 33 -13.07 -23.34 -16.40
N GLU A 34 -13.52 -22.40 -17.23
CA GLU A 34 -13.55 -22.54 -18.68
C GLU A 34 -12.13 -22.72 -19.26
N TYR A 35 -11.19 -21.88 -18.80
CA TYR A 35 -9.79 -22.02 -19.20
C TYR A 35 -9.22 -23.40 -18.82
N LEU A 36 -9.39 -23.84 -17.58
CA LEU A 36 -8.89 -25.15 -17.12
C LEU A 36 -9.52 -26.32 -17.91
N ALA A 37 -10.81 -26.25 -18.21
CA ALA A 37 -11.49 -27.23 -19.04
C ALA A 37 -10.92 -27.27 -20.48
N SER A 38 -10.62 -26.12 -21.06
CA SER A 38 -10.01 -26.02 -22.40
C SER A 38 -8.61 -26.65 -22.46
N VAL A 39 -7.83 -26.48 -21.38
CA VAL A 39 -6.52 -27.11 -21.22
C VAL A 39 -6.67 -28.64 -21.11
N GLU A 40 -7.63 -29.12 -20.34
CA GLU A 40 -7.89 -30.57 -20.20
C GLU A 40 -8.32 -31.20 -21.53
N MET A 41 -9.10 -30.49 -22.33
CA MET A 41 -9.49 -30.89 -23.69
C MET A 41 -8.37 -30.78 -24.72
N ARG A 42 -7.18 -30.34 -24.34
CA ARG A 42 -6.02 -30.08 -25.23
C ARG A 42 -6.28 -29.03 -26.33
N HIS A 43 -7.20 -28.12 -26.09
CA HIS A 43 -7.49 -26.96 -26.92
C HIS A 43 -7.48 -25.70 -26.06
N PRO A 44 -6.32 -25.30 -25.50
CA PRO A 44 -6.25 -24.20 -24.54
C PRO A 44 -6.68 -22.89 -25.20
N ILE A 45 -7.63 -22.23 -24.57
CA ILE A 45 -7.96 -20.82 -24.84
C ILE A 45 -6.90 -19.92 -24.19
N ALA A 46 -6.93 -18.63 -24.52
CA ALA A 46 -6.05 -17.65 -23.89
C ALA A 46 -6.20 -17.68 -22.36
N PRO A 47 -5.09 -17.62 -21.60
CA PRO A 47 -5.13 -17.54 -20.15
C PRO A 47 -5.97 -16.33 -19.68
N PRO A 48 -6.78 -16.49 -18.62
CA PRO A 48 -7.58 -15.40 -18.08
C PRO A 48 -6.73 -14.18 -17.74
N GLU A 49 -7.28 -12.98 -17.92
CA GLU A 49 -6.65 -11.74 -17.51
C GLU A 49 -7.61 -10.84 -16.74
N ILE A 50 -7.07 -9.92 -15.95
CA ILE A 50 -7.82 -8.85 -15.30
C ILE A 50 -7.33 -7.55 -15.91
N MET A 51 -8.22 -6.81 -16.54
CA MET A 51 -7.93 -5.51 -17.16
C MET A 51 -8.81 -4.43 -16.52
N ILE A 52 -8.17 -3.33 -16.13
CA ILE A 52 -8.85 -2.14 -15.63
C ILE A 52 -8.32 -0.95 -16.45
N GLU A 53 -9.22 -0.27 -17.13
CA GLU A 53 -8.90 0.95 -17.85
C GLU A 53 -9.54 2.15 -17.17
N LEU A 54 -8.76 3.20 -16.98
CA LEU A 54 -9.22 4.47 -16.46
C LEU A 54 -9.03 5.53 -17.54
N TYR A 55 -10.14 6.13 -17.94
CA TYR A 55 -10.23 7.17 -18.95
C TYR A 55 -10.25 8.53 -18.25
N PHE A 56 -9.36 9.43 -18.62
CA PHE A 56 -9.27 10.75 -18.04
C PHE A 56 -9.91 11.80 -18.94
N LYS A 57 -10.30 12.90 -18.32
CA LYS A 57 -10.77 14.06 -19.07
C LYS A 57 -9.60 14.66 -19.85
N SER A 58 -9.83 15.03 -21.10
CA SER A 58 -8.81 15.65 -21.97
C SER A 58 -8.12 16.85 -21.29
N GLY A 59 -6.80 16.88 -21.39
CA GLY A 59 -5.94 17.88 -20.76
C GLY A 59 -5.55 17.57 -19.30
N THR A 60 -5.97 16.41 -18.77
CA THR A 60 -5.57 15.98 -17.41
C THR A 60 -4.15 15.42 -17.39
N LEU A 61 -3.84 14.54 -18.35
CA LEU A 61 -2.54 13.86 -18.50
C LEU A 61 -2.19 13.70 -19.98
N PRO A 62 -1.79 14.78 -20.69
CA PRO A 62 -1.53 14.73 -22.14
C PRO A 62 -0.48 13.69 -22.55
N GLU A 63 0.50 13.39 -21.69
CA GLU A 63 1.52 12.37 -21.94
C GLU A 63 0.99 10.92 -21.88
N PHE A 64 -0.27 10.73 -21.47
CA PHE A 64 -0.95 9.44 -21.43
C PHE A 64 -1.98 9.30 -22.57
N GLU A 65 -2.01 10.26 -23.51
CA GLU A 65 -2.91 10.26 -24.65
C GLU A 65 -2.47 9.21 -25.69
N GLY A 66 -3.46 8.47 -26.22
CA GLY A 66 -3.22 7.49 -27.26
C GLY A 66 -4.44 6.60 -27.54
N ASN A 67 -4.19 5.50 -28.27
CA ASN A 67 -5.20 4.49 -28.62
C ASN A 67 -4.95 3.12 -27.96
N GLY A 68 -4.13 3.07 -26.95
CA GLY A 68 -3.81 1.84 -26.20
C GLY A 68 -4.91 1.36 -25.25
N ASN A 69 -6.16 1.72 -25.54
CA ASN A 69 -7.36 1.28 -24.81
C ASN A 69 -8.07 0.13 -25.53
N SER A 70 -9.00 -0.55 -24.84
CA SER A 70 -9.72 -1.72 -25.37
C SER A 70 -10.67 -1.36 -26.53
N GLU A 71 -11.11 -0.11 -26.60
CA GLU A 71 -12.02 0.39 -27.64
C GLU A 71 -11.27 0.91 -28.88
N ASN A 72 -9.92 0.98 -28.82
CA ASN A 72 -9.07 1.53 -29.89
C ASN A 72 -9.44 2.97 -30.31
N ILE A 73 -9.91 3.78 -29.35
CA ILE A 73 -10.23 5.17 -29.61
C ILE A 73 -8.96 6.00 -29.50
N ASP A 74 -8.67 6.77 -30.55
CA ASP A 74 -7.51 7.69 -30.58
C ASP A 74 -7.76 8.97 -29.80
N GLY A 75 -6.65 9.57 -29.30
CA GLY A 75 -6.70 10.89 -28.68
C GLY A 75 -7.36 10.89 -27.30
N ILE A 76 -7.41 9.75 -26.63
CA ILE A 76 -7.93 9.63 -25.27
C ILE A 76 -6.80 9.45 -24.27
N GLU A 77 -6.85 10.22 -23.19
CA GLU A 77 -5.94 10.11 -22.08
C GLU A 77 -6.40 9.02 -21.12
N GLY A 78 -5.48 8.13 -20.72
CA GLY A 78 -5.86 7.08 -19.78
C GLY A 78 -4.73 6.13 -19.42
N ILE A 79 -5.04 5.23 -18.51
CA ILE A 79 -4.16 4.14 -18.10
C ILE A 79 -4.88 2.81 -18.21
N LYS A 80 -4.10 1.79 -18.52
CA LYS A 80 -4.49 0.38 -18.52
C LYS A 80 -3.68 -0.34 -17.45
N PHE A 81 -4.35 -0.90 -16.48
CA PHE A 81 -3.79 -1.87 -15.54
C PHE A 81 -4.16 -3.28 -15.99
N LEU A 82 -3.18 -4.15 -16.05
CA LEU A 82 -3.33 -5.52 -16.54
C LEU A 82 -2.68 -6.50 -15.55
N ILE A 83 -3.43 -7.50 -15.10
CA ILE A 83 -2.87 -8.72 -14.53
C ILE A 83 -3.08 -9.80 -15.58
N GLY A 84 -2.01 -10.26 -16.20
CA GLY A 84 -2.07 -11.21 -17.28
C GLY A 84 -0.85 -12.12 -17.32
N PHE A 85 -0.95 -13.14 -18.13
CA PHE A 85 0.14 -14.05 -18.42
C PHE A 85 1.33 -13.27 -19.02
N SER A 86 2.54 -13.65 -18.63
CA SER A 86 3.76 -13.02 -19.12
C SER A 86 4.41 -13.91 -20.16
N ASP A 87 4.60 -13.39 -21.39
CA ASP A 87 5.23 -14.08 -22.51
C ASP A 87 6.66 -14.56 -22.20
N LYS A 88 7.29 -14.01 -21.18
CA LYS A 88 8.60 -14.46 -20.70
C LYS A 88 8.61 -15.93 -20.28
N PHE A 89 7.46 -16.46 -19.88
CA PHE A 89 7.30 -17.82 -19.38
C PHE A 89 6.64 -18.78 -20.37
N ASN A 90 6.59 -18.42 -21.66
CA ASN A 90 5.95 -19.26 -22.67
C ASN A 90 6.54 -20.68 -22.74
N ALA A 91 7.87 -20.81 -22.65
CA ALA A 91 8.54 -22.12 -22.73
C ALA A 91 8.21 -23.00 -21.49
N GLU A 92 8.25 -22.40 -20.31
CA GLU A 92 7.92 -23.08 -19.04
C GLU A 92 6.45 -23.47 -19.01
N TYR A 93 5.56 -22.59 -19.48
CA TYR A 93 4.13 -22.84 -19.56
C TYR A 93 3.81 -23.98 -20.54
N GLU A 94 4.41 -23.99 -21.75
CA GLU A 94 4.25 -25.09 -22.68
C GLU A 94 4.77 -26.42 -22.13
N SER A 95 5.87 -26.40 -21.39
CA SER A 95 6.39 -27.58 -20.69
C SER A 95 5.41 -28.08 -19.63
N LEU A 96 4.83 -27.17 -18.84
CA LEU A 96 3.83 -27.50 -17.83
C LEU A 96 2.60 -28.17 -18.45
N LEU A 97 2.08 -27.64 -19.56
CA LEU A 97 0.92 -28.19 -20.26
C LEU A 97 1.16 -29.62 -20.80
N LYS A 98 2.42 -29.96 -21.14
CA LYS A 98 2.81 -31.28 -21.64
C LYS A 98 3.01 -32.30 -20.52
N THR A 99 3.44 -31.86 -19.35
CA THR A 99 3.94 -32.74 -18.28
C THR A 99 2.96 -32.92 -17.12
N GLN A 100 2.07 -31.95 -16.88
CA GLN A 100 1.19 -31.95 -15.71
C GLN A 100 -0.26 -31.69 -16.09
N LYS A 101 -1.19 -32.23 -15.28
CA LYS A 101 -2.59 -31.86 -15.33
C LYS A 101 -2.77 -30.56 -14.52
N LEU A 102 -3.22 -29.48 -15.19
CA LEU A 102 -3.48 -28.20 -14.54
C LEU A 102 -4.79 -28.31 -13.73
N THR A 103 -4.70 -28.09 -12.43
CA THR A 103 -5.85 -28.09 -11.50
C THR A 103 -6.20 -26.71 -10.99
N SER A 104 -5.32 -25.73 -11.19
CA SER A 104 -5.49 -24.33 -10.80
C SER A 104 -4.80 -23.41 -11.79
N LEU A 105 -5.17 -22.13 -11.79
CA LEU A 105 -4.51 -21.11 -12.61
C LEU A 105 -3.04 -21.00 -12.18
N PRO A 106 -2.06 -21.14 -13.10
CA PRO A 106 -0.64 -21.11 -12.81
C PRO A 106 -0.17 -19.65 -12.62
N ILE A 107 -0.51 -19.09 -11.45
CA ILE A 107 -0.34 -17.67 -11.13
C ILE A 107 1.12 -17.22 -11.12
N GLU A 108 2.07 -18.15 -10.99
CA GLU A 108 3.50 -17.91 -11.05
C GLU A 108 3.98 -17.35 -12.39
N PHE A 109 3.19 -17.51 -13.44
CA PHE A 109 3.47 -16.98 -14.76
C PHE A 109 2.77 -15.65 -15.06
N TYR A 110 2.11 -15.06 -14.06
CA TYR A 110 1.35 -13.83 -14.20
C TYR A 110 2.12 -12.62 -13.66
N GLU A 111 1.95 -11.50 -14.34
CA GLU A 111 2.52 -10.22 -13.92
C GLU A 111 1.46 -9.13 -13.87
N ALA A 112 1.62 -8.20 -12.91
CA ALA A 112 0.85 -6.97 -12.84
C ALA A 112 1.61 -5.85 -13.53
N ARG A 113 1.06 -5.30 -14.61
CA ARG A 113 1.66 -4.27 -15.46
C ARG A 113 0.73 -3.07 -15.63
N TRP A 114 1.31 -1.93 -15.88
CA TRP A 114 0.60 -0.67 -16.12
C TRP A 114 1.07 -0.06 -17.43
N PHE A 115 0.15 0.44 -18.21
CA PHE A 115 0.42 1.10 -19.48
C PHE A 115 -0.35 2.43 -19.54
N SER A 116 0.25 3.44 -20.15
CA SER A 116 -0.51 4.58 -20.64
C SER A 116 -1.24 4.21 -21.93
N PHE A 117 -2.25 4.98 -22.33
CA PHE A 117 -2.86 4.79 -23.64
C PHE A 117 -1.92 5.15 -24.80
N SER A 118 -0.82 5.86 -24.53
CA SER A 118 0.32 5.99 -25.45
C SER A 118 1.14 4.69 -25.62
N ARG A 119 0.73 3.60 -24.95
CA ARG A 119 1.34 2.26 -24.94
C ARG A 119 2.68 2.15 -24.21
N ASP A 120 3.09 3.18 -23.48
CA ASP A 120 4.27 3.12 -22.64
C ASP A 120 3.99 2.35 -21.36
N GLU A 121 4.89 1.43 -21.01
CA GLU A 121 4.82 0.77 -19.69
C GLU A 121 5.20 1.78 -18.59
N LYS A 122 4.37 1.88 -17.59
CA LYS A 122 4.53 2.80 -16.45
C LYS A 122 4.58 2.02 -15.14
N MET A 123 5.21 2.59 -14.13
CA MET A 123 5.04 2.12 -12.75
C MET A 123 4.02 3.01 -12.04
N PRO A 124 3.22 2.49 -11.09
CA PRO A 124 2.21 3.28 -10.36
C PRO A 124 2.76 4.57 -9.76
N ARG A 125 4.01 4.56 -9.28
CA ARG A 125 4.67 5.74 -8.70
C ARG A 125 4.83 6.91 -9.68
N PHE A 126 4.81 6.65 -10.98
CA PHE A 126 4.95 7.67 -12.04
C PHE A 126 3.61 8.14 -12.59
N ILE A 127 2.50 7.57 -12.13
CA ILE A 127 1.17 8.09 -12.44
C ILE A 127 0.95 9.30 -11.52
N PRO A 128 0.74 10.51 -12.07
CA PRO A 128 0.68 11.73 -11.25
C PRO A 128 -0.64 11.90 -10.49
N ILE A 129 -1.63 11.04 -10.74
CA ILE A 129 -2.89 11.00 -10.01
C ILE A 129 -2.75 10.08 -8.80
N ARG A 130 -3.11 10.59 -7.62
CA ARG A 130 -3.10 9.82 -6.37
C ARG A 130 -4.51 9.51 -5.91
N SER A 131 -4.69 8.29 -5.43
CA SER A 131 -5.95 7.86 -4.83
C SER A 131 -5.72 7.42 -3.39
N VAL A 132 -6.68 7.73 -2.54
CA VAL A 132 -6.67 7.32 -1.13
C VAL A 132 -7.92 6.49 -0.88
N MET A 133 -7.73 5.27 -0.41
CA MET A 133 -8.83 4.40 0.01
C MET A 133 -9.09 4.62 1.50
N ILE A 134 -10.23 5.21 1.81
CA ILE A 134 -10.69 5.40 3.19
C ILE A 134 -11.67 4.26 3.52
N ASP A 135 -11.16 3.21 4.15
CA ASP A 135 -11.96 2.10 4.65
C ASP A 135 -12.09 2.19 6.17
N SER A 136 -13.27 2.55 6.64
CA SER A 136 -13.58 2.65 8.06
C SER A 136 -13.67 1.30 8.77
N SER A 137 -13.75 0.19 8.03
CA SER A 137 -13.79 -1.16 8.56
C SER A 137 -12.40 -1.75 8.79
N ASN A 138 -11.39 -1.22 8.13
CA ASN A 138 -10.03 -1.77 8.15
C ASN A 138 -9.15 -0.99 9.13
N TYR A 139 -8.88 -1.61 10.28
CA TYR A 139 -8.06 -1.00 11.34
C TYR A 139 -6.59 -1.35 11.12
N ARG A 140 -5.84 -0.41 10.58
CA ARG A 140 -4.38 -0.49 10.58
C ARG A 140 -3.84 0.51 11.59
N TYR A 141 -3.72 0.06 12.82
CA TYR A 141 -3.04 0.83 13.85
C TYR A 141 -1.60 0.36 13.96
N GLN A 142 -0.69 1.29 13.91
CA GLN A 142 0.70 1.08 14.30
C GLN A 142 0.91 1.82 15.61
N ASN A 143 1.23 1.08 16.68
CA ASN A 143 1.44 1.63 18.02
C ASN A 143 0.26 2.49 18.56
N GLY A 144 -0.99 2.10 18.24
CA GLY A 144 -2.19 2.82 18.71
C GLY A 144 -2.62 4.05 17.89
N SER A 145 -1.82 4.44 16.90
CA SER A 145 -2.15 5.54 15.98
C SER A 145 -2.69 5.02 14.65
N ASP A 146 -3.66 5.73 14.08
CA ASP A 146 -4.11 5.46 12.71
C ASP A 146 -3.03 5.90 11.71
N VAL A 147 -2.51 4.94 10.95
CA VAL A 147 -1.40 5.17 10.00
C VAL A 147 -1.73 6.24 8.96
N TYR A 148 -3.00 6.32 8.53
CA TYR A 148 -3.43 7.32 7.57
C TYR A 148 -3.40 8.72 8.18
N ILE A 149 -3.97 8.89 9.39
CA ILE A 149 -4.00 10.18 10.07
C ILE A 149 -2.58 10.65 10.38
N SER A 150 -1.72 9.77 10.89
CA SER A 150 -0.31 10.11 11.17
C SER A 150 0.41 10.60 9.92
N LYS A 151 0.17 9.96 8.76
CA LYS A 151 0.73 10.40 7.48
C LYS A 151 0.21 11.77 7.07
N VAL A 152 -1.11 11.98 7.12
CA VAL A 152 -1.71 13.27 6.76
C VAL A 152 -1.19 14.40 7.66
N VAL A 153 -1.13 14.17 8.97
CA VAL A 153 -0.56 15.15 9.92
C VAL A 153 0.89 15.49 9.55
N LYS A 154 1.70 14.49 9.23
CA LYS A 154 3.10 14.70 8.81
C LYS A 154 3.21 15.54 7.53
N ASP A 155 2.30 15.33 6.58
CA ASP A 155 2.28 16.08 5.32
C ASP A 155 1.85 17.55 5.49
N PHE A 156 1.23 17.92 6.64
CA PHE A 156 0.92 19.30 7.03
C PHE A 156 2.07 20.03 7.73
N LEU A 157 3.06 19.29 8.25
CA LEU A 157 4.18 19.87 8.98
C LEU A 157 5.23 20.40 8.03
N GLU A 158 5.75 21.58 8.34
CA GLU A 158 6.92 22.10 7.65
C GLU A 158 8.22 21.44 8.19
N PRO A 159 9.35 21.49 7.46
CA PRO A 159 10.60 20.85 7.90
C PRO A 159 11.07 21.30 9.29
N GLU A 160 10.82 22.56 9.65
CA GLU A 160 11.14 23.13 10.95
C GLU A 160 10.33 22.48 12.07
N ASP A 161 9.02 22.25 11.84
CA ASP A 161 8.13 21.59 12.79
C ASP A 161 8.56 20.16 13.05
N ILE A 162 8.89 19.43 11.98
CA ILE A 162 9.38 18.05 12.06
C ILE A 162 10.69 18.00 12.87
N THR A 163 11.58 18.94 12.65
CA THR A 163 12.85 19.04 13.38
C THR A 163 12.59 19.32 14.86
N ALA A 164 11.73 20.28 15.17
CA ALA A 164 11.38 20.65 16.54
C ALA A 164 10.74 19.49 17.30
N ILE A 165 9.76 18.80 16.70
CA ILE A 165 9.11 17.63 17.31
C ILE A 165 10.11 16.48 17.52
N THR A 166 11.00 16.24 16.55
CA THR A 166 12.03 15.20 16.67
C THR A 166 13.00 15.50 17.80
N GLN A 167 13.40 16.76 17.98
CA GLN A 167 14.26 17.19 19.08
C GLN A 167 13.55 17.04 20.44
N ALA A 168 12.28 17.46 20.53
CA ALA A 168 11.50 17.30 21.74
C ALA A 168 11.33 15.83 22.13
N HIS A 169 11.06 14.96 21.16
CA HIS A 169 10.96 13.51 21.39
C HIS A 169 12.27 12.93 21.88
N ARG A 170 13.41 13.31 21.29
CA ARG A 170 14.74 12.87 21.74
C ARG A 170 14.99 13.33 23.19
N THR A 171 14.71 14.59 23.51
CA THR A 171 14.85 15.11 24.87
C THR A 171 14.01 14.32 25.87
N MET A 172 12.77 14.00 25.54
CA MET A 172 11.90 13.16 26.37
C MET A 172 12.51 11.77 26.61
N ILE A 173 13.05 11.14 25.56
CA ILE A 173 13.73 9.83 25.68
C ILE A 173 14.98 9.93 26.59
N ASP A 174 15.78 10.99 26.44
CA ASP A 174 16.97 11.20 27.23
C ASP A 174 16.61 11.46 28.72
N GLU A 175 15.59 12.27 28.99
CA GLU A 175 15.09 12.48 30.35
C GLU A 175 14.54 11.19 30.97
N PHE A 176 13.78 10.39 30.22
CA PHE A 176 13.31 9.09 30.65
C PHE A 176 14.46 8.14 31.01
N ALA A 177 15.49 8.08 30.17
CA ALA A 177 16.68 7.25 30.44
C ALA A 177 17.45 7.70 31.70
N GLN A 178 17.40 8.99 32.02
CA GLN A 178 18.02 9.56 33.20
C GLN A 178 17.15 9.50 34.47
N ASN A 179 15.91 9.05 34.34
CA ASN A 179 14.99 8.93 35.47
C ASN A 179 15.60 8.04 36.58
N GLU A 180 15.41 8.46 37.84
CA GLU A 180 15.98 7.77 39.00
C GLU A 180 15.52 6.31 39.11
N ALA A 181 14.25 6.02 38.74
CA ALA A 181 13.76 4.64 38.70
C ALA A 181 14.53 3.76 37.70
N ILE A 182 14.79 4.28 36.49
CA ILE A 182 15.57 3.57 35.45
C ILE A 182 16.99 3.37 35.90
N ARG A 183 17.62 4.39 36.50
CA ARG A 183 18.97 4.26 37.09
C ARG A 183 19.04 3.21 38.20
N SER A 184 18.02 3.18 39.08
CA SER A 184 17.90 2.19 40.15
C SER A 184 17.78 0.77 39.60
N ILE A 185 16.92 0.57 38.58
CA ILE A 185 16.77 -0.72 37.89
C ILE A 185 18.08 -1.14 37.26
N ASN A 186 18.74 -0.25 36.52
CA ASN A 186 20.02 -0.53 35.90
C ASN A 186 21.10 -0.92 36.92
N LYS A 187 21.11 -0.28 38.08
CA LYS A 187 22.02 -0.66 39.18
C LYS A 187 21.74 -2.07 39.70
N LYS A 188 20.46 -2.45 39.85
CA LYS A 188 20.05 -3.80 40.25
C LYS A 188 20.43 -4.84 39.20
N ILE A 189 20.20 -4.57 37.91
CA ILE A 189 20.55 -5.47 36.79
C ILE A 189 22.08 -5.66 36.75
N SER A 190 22.84 -4.57 36.83
CA SER A 190 24.30 -4.62 36.78
C SER A 190 24.91 -5.40 37.96
N SER A 191 24.25 -5.38 39.14
CA SER A 191 24.71 -6.16 40.31
C SER A 191 24.31 -7.63 40.22
N ALA A 192 23.28 -7.97 39.47
CA ALA A 192 22.74 -9.32 39.34
C ALA A 192 23.36 -10.13 38.18
N SER A 193 23.96 -9.49 37.18
CA SER A 193 24.44 -10.17 35.98
C SER A 193 25.81 -9.69 35.54
N THR A 194 26.85 -10.54 35.81
CA THR A 194 28.16 -10.43 35.17
C THR A 194 28.24 -11.55 34.14
N ILE A 195 27.74 -11.33 32.92
CA ILE A 195 27.86 -12.32 31.86
C ILE A 195 29.01 -11.90 30.93
N MET A 196 30.03 -12.68 30.82
CA MET A 196 31.17 -12.53 29.88
C MET A 196 31.85 -11.14 29.90
N GLY A 197 31.97 -10.49 31.08
CA GLY A 197 32.65 -9.19 31.20
C GLY A 197 31.89 -7.97 30.70
N GLY A 198 30.63 -8.13 30.24
CA GLY A 198 29.77 -7.04 29.81
C GLY A 198 28.77 -6.61 30.89
N LYS A 199 28.46 -5.31 30.95
CA LYS A 199 27.40 -4.77 31.81
C LYS A 199 26.09 -4.73 31.02
N ILE A 200 25.05 -5.38 31.52
CA ILE A 200 23.69 -5.28 30.98
C ILE A 200 23.04 -4.03 31.58
N SER A 201 22.41 -3.22 30.71
CA SER A 201 21.62 -2.07 31.13
C SER A 201 20.39 -1.93 30.22
N LEU A 202 19.31 -1.37 30.78
CA LEU A 202 18.17 -0.93 30.02
C LEU A 202 18.42 0.49 29.53
N SER A 203 18.14 0.73 28.26
CA SER A 203 18.08 2.07 27.66
C SER A 203 16.77 2.21 26.91
N ALA A 204 16.31 3.44 26.72
CA ALA A 204 15.21 3.67 25.79
C ALA A 204 15.68 3.42 24.35
N ASP A 205 14.82 2.81 23.56
CA ASP A 205 15.14 2.55 22.15
C ASP A 205 15.07 3.86 21.35
N GLN A 206 16.18 4.24 20.73
CA GLN A 206 16.32 5.41 19.87
C GLN A 206 16.27 5.05 18.38
N GLY A 207 15.85 3.82 18.07
CA GLY A 207 15.75 3.35 16.69
C GLY A 207 14.66 4.07 15.88
N VAL A 208 14.78 4.03 14.55
CA VAL A 208 13.83 4.66 13.60
C VAL A 208 12.40 4.16 13.79
N GLN A 209 12.21 2.95 14.36
CA GLN A 209 10.87 2.40 14.63
C GLN A 209 10.18 3.05 15.84
N ASN A 210 10.93 3.72 16.72
CA ASN A 210 10.43 4.48 17.86
C ASN A 210 10.53 6.00 17.62
N SER A 211 10.15 6.41 16.43
CA SER A 211 10.04 7.83 16.09
C SER A 211 8.88 8.50 16.83
N TRP A 212 8.87 9.83 16.86
CA TRP A 212 7.79 10.59 17.49
C TRP A 212 6.39 10.21 16.94
N GLU A 213 6.29 9.79 15.67
CA GLU A 213 5.04 9.35 15.05
C GLU A 213 4.44 8.13 15.76
N SER A 214 5.28 7.24 16.29
CA SER A 214 4.82 6.07 17.04
C SER A 214 4.47 6.38 18.49
N SER A 215 4.94 7.51 19.01
CA SER A 215 4.72 7.95 20.39
C SER A 215 3.48 8.83 20.56
N LEU A 216 2.91 9.33 19.45
CA LEU A 216 1.72 10.18 19.48
C LEU A 216 0.47 9.39 19.14
N VAL A 217 -0.59 9.65 19.87
CA VAL A 217 -1.93 9.09 19.63
C VAL A 217 -2.86 10.21 19.21
N THR A 218 -3.49 10.05 18.05
CA THR A 218 -4.51 10.99 17.59
C THR A 218 -5.73 10.95 18.52
N GLN A 219 -6.18 12.10 18.97
CA GLN A 219 -7.36 12.25 19.83
C GLN A 219 -8.40 13.16 19.16
N VAL A 220 -9.67 12.89 19.46
CA VAL A 220 -10.82 13.71 19.09
C VAL A 220 -11.55 14.04 20.38
N ASP A 221 -11.63 15.32 20.73
CA ASP A 221 -12.23 15.81 21.98
C ASP A 221 -11.66 15.11 23.24
N GLY A 222 -10.34 14.84 23.24
CA GLY A 222 -9.64 14.17 24.33
C GLY A 222 -9.82 12.64 24.39
N ILE A 223 -10.54 12.06 23.44
CA ILE A 223 -10.74 10.61 23.33
C ILE A 223 -9.82 10.08 22.23
N PRO A 224 -9.01 9.02 22.47
CA PRO A 224 -8.23 8.41 21.43
C PRO A 224 -9.09 8.02 20.22
N PHE A 225 -8.64 8.37 19.01
CA PHE A 225 -9.37 8.18 17.76
C PHE A 225 -9.87 6.73 17.57
N VAL A 226 -9.13 5.75 18.08
CA VAL A 226 -9.48 4.32 18.04
C VAL A 226 -10.79 4.01 18.78
N HIS A 227 -11.17 4.83 19.75
CA HIS A 227 -12.40 4.68 20.53
C HIS A 227 -13.56 5.55 20.01
N ALA A 228 -13.32 6.38 19.01
CA ALA A 228 -14.39 7.13 18.34
C ALA A 228 -15.28 6.16 17.53
N GLY A 229 -16.56 6.47 17.42
CA GLY A 229 -17.49 5.68 16.60
C GLY A 229 -17.04 5.62 15.14
N LYS A 230 -17.28 4.49 14.44
CA LYS A 230 -16.84 4.25 13.05
C LYS A 230 -17.26 5.33 12.07
N GLY A 231 -18.49 5.85 12.21
CA GLY A 231 -18.97 6.95 11.39
C GLY A 231 -18.16 8.23 11.59
N ALA A 232 -17.86 8.58 12.84
CA ALA A 232 -17.01 9.73 13.17
C ALA A 232 -15.58 9.55 12.61
N GLN A 233 -15.00 8.36 12.74
CA GLN A 233 -13.70 8.04 12.18
C GLN A 233 -13.68 8.22 10.64
N CYS A 234 -14.72 7.77 9.94
CA CYS A 234 -14.85 7.93 8.50
C CYS A 234 -14.94 9.40 8.10
N ILE A 235 -15.79 10.18 8.78
CA ILE A 235 -15.97 11.62 8.52
C ILE A 235 -14.65 12.36 8.73
N ILE A 236 -13.95 12.12 9.84
CA ILE A 236 -12.67 12.79 10.15
C ILE A 236 -11.61 12.44 9.10
N LYS A 237 -11.46 11.17 8.73
CA LYS A 237 -10.53 10.75 7.68
C LYS A 237 -10.85 11.41 6.34
N THR A 238 -12.13 11.50 5.98
CA THR A 238 -12.57 12.16 4.75
C THR A 238 -12.27 13.66 4.78
N GLN A 239 -12.57 14.33 5.87
CA GLN A 239 -12.27 15.76 6.02
C GLN A 239 -10.77 16.04 5.94
N LEU A 240 -9.94 15.21 6.61
CA LEU A 240 -8.48 15.32 6.52
C LEU A 240 -7.97 15.08 5.09
N ALA A 241 -8.54 14.09 4.38
CA ALA A 241 -8.19 13.83 2.98
C ALA A 241 -8.50 15.03 2.09
N LEU A 242 -9.66 15.66 2.26
CA LEU A 242 -10.09 16.84 1.49
C LEU A 242 -9.29 18.10 1.86
N SER A 243 -8.83 18.21 3.09
CA SER A 243 -8.02 19.34 3.55
C SER A 243 -6.54 19.24 3.15
N HIS A 244 -6.10 18.10 2.63
CA HIS A 244 -4.71 17.90 2.24
C HIS A 244 -4.33 18.81 1.06
N LYS A 245 -3.13 19.43 1.10
CA LYS A 245 -2.61 20.34 0.05
C LYS A 245 -2.69 19.77 -1.38
N GLN A 246 -2.72 18.45 -1.53
CA GLN A 246 -2.88 17.78 -2.82
C GLN A 246 -4.35 17.63 -3.27
N ALA A 247 -5.31 17.82 -2.36
CA ALA A 247 -6.74 17.71 -2.68
C ALA A 247 -7.27 18.90 -3.48
N GLU A 248 -6.61 20.06 -3.44
CA GLU A 248 -6.98 21.23 -4.26
C GLU A 248 -6.91 20.97 -5.77
N LYS A 249 -6.18 19.92 -6.17
CA LYS A 249 -6.06 19.45 -7.56
C LYS A 249 -6.88 18.18 -7.84
N ALA A 250 -7.61 17.67 -6.85
CA ALA A 250 -8.38 16.45 -6.99
C ALA A 250 -9.79 16.75 -7.51
N SER A 251 -10.17 16.09 -8.61
CA SER A 251 -11.56 15.96 -9.00
C SER A 251 -12.17 14.78 -8.21
N ILE A 252 -13.29 15.04 -7.52
CA ILE A 252 -14.11 14.01 -6.87
C ILE A 252 -15.05 13.42 -7.90
#